data_ea5b423ebe9c18e34204c1e6d0c93e80
#
_entry.id   ea5b423ebe9c18e34204c1e6d0c93e80
#
_cell.length_a   1.000
_cell.length_b   1.000
_cell.length_c   1.000
_cell.angle_alpha   90.00
_cell.angle_beta   90.00
_cell.angle_gamma   90.00
#
_symmetry.space_group_name_H-M   'P 1'
#
loop_
_entity.id
_entity.type
_entity.pdbx_description
1 polymer ?
#
loop_
_entity_poly.entity_id
_entity_poly.type
_entity_poly.pdbx_seq_one_letter_code
_entity_poly.pdbx_strand_id
1 'polypeptide(L)'
;MKHNLLKYCKHLSLTLAFSVPLCLTACLDEHLKDQVSADEAYDSASNLYVNAVASLYNYIGSNQEGEGLQGTCRGVYDYNTLTTDEAIVPIRGGNWYDGGLWQNMYEHKWTATDTDLYNVWKYLYKVIVLSTGSLETID
;
A
#
# COMPACT_ATOMS: atom_id res chain seq x y z
N MET A 1 2.30 -49.35 -44.44
CA MET A 1 2.65 -48.67 -43.21
C MET A 1 2.49 -47.14 -43.25
N LYS A 2 2.80 -46.47 -44.36
CA LYS A 2 2.68 -44.98 -44.44
C LYS A 2 1.25 -44.41 -44.36
N HIS A 3 0.24 -45.14 -44.78
CA HIS A 3 -1.15 -44.65 -44.83
C HIS A 3 -1.84 -44.56 -43.47
N ASN A 4 -1.42 -45.37 -42.50
CA ASN A 4 -1.98 -45.34 -41.15
C ASN A 4 -1.38 -44.21 -40.29
N LEU A 5 -0.11 -43.85 -40.51
CA LEU A 5 0.53 -42.76 -39.83
C LEU A 5 -0.14 -41.39 -40.12
N LEU A 6 -0.53 -41.17 -41.38
CA LEU A 6 -1.21 -39.91 -41.76
C LEU A 6 -2.60 -39.77 -41.17
N LYS A 7 -3.34 -40.87 -40.93
CA LYS A 7 -4.63 -40.85 -40.27
C LYS A 7 -4.47 -40.49 -38.77
N TYR A 8 -3.49 -41.09 -38.10
CA TYR A 8 -3.22 -40.77 -36.69
C TYR A 8 -2.76 -39.34 -36.49
N CYS A 9 -1.93 -38.77 -37.38
CA CYS A 9 -1.54 -37.37 -37.34
C CYS A 9 -2.72 -36.42 -37.53
N LYS A 10 -3.66 -36.73 -38.43
CA LYS A 10 -4.87 -35.90 -38.63
C LYS A 10 -5.80 -35.93 -37.41
N HIS A 11 -5.97 -37.04 -36.76
CA HIS A 11 -6.79 -37.12 -35.54
C HIS A 11 -6.10 -36.47 -34.33
N LEU A 12 -4.77 -36.61 -34.24
CA LEU A 12 -3.99 -35.98 -33.18
C LEU A 12 -3.99 -34.44 -33.31
N SER A 13 -3.89 -33.91 -34.53
CA SER A 13 -3.95 -32.45 -34.77
C SER A 13 -5.35 -31.88 -34.56
N LEU A 14 -6.40 -32.65 -34.84
CA LEU A 14 -7.78 -32.23 -34.62
C LEU A 14 -8.14 -32.24 -33.15
N THR A 15 -7.67 -33.20 -32.35
CA THR A 15 -7.86 -33.22 -30.89
C THR A 15 -7.07 -32.10 -30.18
N LEU A 16 -5.86 -31.80 -30.65
CA LEU A 16 -5.06 -30.71 -30.12
C LEU A 16 -5.68 -29.33 -30.42
N ALA A 17 -6.26 -29.15 -31.61
CA ALA A 17 -6.93 -27.92 -32.01
C ALA A 17 -8.25 -27.65 -31.24
N PHE A 18 -8.90 -28.67 -30.69
CA PHE A 18 -10.14 -28.54 -29.91
C PHE A 18 -9.88 -28.38 -28.40
N SER A 19 -8.73 -28.84 -27.90
CA SER A 19 -8.40 -28.73 -26.46
C SER A 19 -7.79 -27.38 -26.07
N VAL A 20 -7.19 -26.64 -26.99
CA VAL A 20 -6.57 -25.34 -26.73
C VAL A 20 -7.59 -24.25 -26.38
N PRO A 21 -8.74 -24.11 -27.06
CA PRO A 21 -9.72 -23.06 -26.69
C PRO A 21 -10.45 -23.34 -25.38
N LEU A 22 -10.54 -24.58 -24.90
CA LEU A 22 -11.19 -24.89 -23.61
C LEU A 22 -10.34 -24.49 -22.40
N CYS A 23 -9.03 -24.39 -22.53
CA CYS A 23 -8.16 -23.95 -21.45
C CYS A 23 -8.10 -22.42 -21.28
N LEU A 24 -8.55 -21.64 -22.27
CA LEU A 24 -8.49 -20.18 -22.24
C LEU A 24 -9.72 -19.54 -21.59
N THR A 25 -10.79 -20.28 -21.35
CA THR A 25 -12.02 -19.76 -20.74
C THR A 25 -12.16 -20.05 -19.24
N ALA A 26 -11.20 -20.78 -18.66
CA ALA A 26 -11.31 -21.25 -17.27
C ALA A 26 -10.88 -20.22 -16.19
N CYS A 27 -10.43 -19.04 -16.56
CA CYS A 27 -9.82 -18.10 -15.60
C CYS A 27 -10.52 -16.73 -15.49
N LEU A 28 -11.74 -16.54 -15.99
CA LEU A 28 -12.31 -15.21 -16.15
C LEU A 28 -13.55 -14.90 -15.33
N ASP A 29 -14.04 -15.82 -14.52
CA ASP A 29 -15.18 -15.56 -13.65
C ASP A 29 -14.82 -15.85 -12.18
N GLU A 30 -13.94 -15.05 -11.61
CA GLU A 30 -13.75 -15.00 -10.17
C GLU A 30 -14.88 -14.16 -9.56
N HIS A 31 -15.95 -14.82 -9.13
CA HIS A 31 -16.87 -14.21 -8.17
C HIS A 31 -16.12 -14.03 -6.85
N LEU A 32 -15.67 -12.83 -6.59
CA LEU A 32 -15.11 -12.42 -5.31
C LEU A 32 -16.18 -12.60 -4.22
N LYS A 33 -16.03 -13.65 -3.42
CA LYS A 33 -17.01 -13.96 -2.35
C LYS A 33 -16.81 -13.13 -1.09
N ASP A 34 -15.62 -12.57 -0.92
CA ASP A 34 -15.18 -11.88 0.30
C ASP A 34 -14.63 -10.46 0.05
N GLN A 35 -14.76 -9.93 -1.17
CA GLN A 35 -14.34 -8.59 -1.53
C GLN A 35 -15.45 -7.86 -2.27
N VAL A 36 -15.65 -6.60 -1.91
CA VAL A 36 -16.55 -5.69 -2.63
C VAL A 36 -15.86 -5.24 -3.93
N SER A 37 -16.56 -5.32 -5.06
CA SER A 37 -16.03 -4.82 -6.34
C SER A 37 -15.87 -3.30 -6.30
N ALA A 38 -15.00 -2.74 -7.13
CA ALA A 38 -14.83 -1.29 -7.21
C ALA A 38 -16.16 -0.58 -7.57
N ASP A 39 -16.90 -1.15 -8.52
CA ASP A 39 -18.21 -0.61 -8.93
C ASP A 39 -19.19 -0.58 -7.75
N GLU A 40 -19.19 -1.60 -6.91
CA GLU A 40 -20.07 -1.71 -5.73
C GLU A 40 -19.59 -0.80 -4.57
N ALA A 41 -18.28 -0.62 -4.43
CA ALA A 41 -17.70 0.26 -3.42
C ALA A 41 -17.99 1.74 -3.69
N TYR A 42 -18.17 2.12 -4.95
CA TYR A 42 -18.36 3.50 -5.40
C TYR A 42 -19.71 3.74 -6.11
N ASP A 43 -20.69 2.87 -5.90
CA ASP A 43 -22.00 2.90 -6.54
C ASP A 43 -22.90 4.09 -6.15
N SER A 44 -22.58 4.75 -5.04
CA SER A 44 -23.31 5.89 -4.52
C SER A 44 -22.40 7.03 -4.09
N ALA A 45 -22.91 8.27 -4.10
CA ALA A 45 -22.17 9.42 -3.60
C ALA A 45 -21.73 9.27 -2.13
N SER A 46 -22.49 8.53 -1.32
CA SER A 46 -22.11 8.24 0.08
C SER A 46 -20.94 7.29 0.15
N ASN A 47 -20.96 6.19 -0.62
CA ASN A 47 -19.89 5.21 -0.66
C ASN A 47 -18.61 5.83 -1.25
N LEU A 48 -18.75 6.62 -2.31
CA LEU A 48 -17.64 7.37 -2.88
C LEU A 48 -16.99 8.29 -1.83
N TYR A 49 -17.80 9.07 -1.10
CA TYR A 49 -17.29 9.94 -0.06
C TYR A 49 -16.56 9.16 1.04
N VAL A 50 -17.16 8.10 1.56
CA VAL A 50 -16.56 7.30 2.65
C VAL A 50 -15.25 6.65 2.20
N ASN A 51 -15.23 6.07 1.02
CA ASN A 51 -14.08 5.29 0.55
C ASN A 51 -12.96 6.17 -0.01
N ALA A 52 -13.27 7.25 -0.70
CA ALA A 52 -12.26 8.11 -1.31
C ALA A 52 -11.84 9.29 -0.41
N VAL A 53 -12.74 9.87 0.35
CA VAL A 53 -12.46 11.09 1.13
C VAL A 53 -12.28 10.80 2.62
N ALA A 54 -13.28 10.22 3.25
CA ALA A 54 -13.24 9.99 4.70
C ALA A 54 -12.14 9.02 5.11
N SER A 55 -11.88 7.98 4.30
CA SER A 55 -10.79 7.04 4.51
C SER A 55 -9.41 7.72 4.46
N LEU A 56 -9.22 8.69 3.56
CA LEU A 56 -8.01 9.47 3.45
C LEU A 56 -7.78 10.34 4.70
N TYR A 57 -8.82 11.04 5.18
CA TYR A 57 -8.74 11.79 6.44
C TYR A 57 -8.43 10.89 7.64
N ASN A 58 -9.06 9.72 7.71
CA ASN A 58 -8.76 8.75 8.75
C ASN A 58 -7.29 8.28 8.71
N TYR A 59 -6.75 8.06 7.51
CA TYR A 59 -5.35 7.66 7.35
C TYR A 59 -4.37 8.79 7.69
N ILE A 60 -4.67 10.03 7.29
CA ILE A 60 -3.87 11.22 7.63
C ILE A 60 -3.85 11.46 9.14
N GLY A 61 -4.97 11.21 9.81
CA GLY A 61 -5.11 11.33 11.26
C GLY A 61 -4.75 10.05 12.03
N SER A 62 -4.08 9.07 11.42
CA SER A 62 -3.74 7.80 12.05
C SER A 62 -3.16 7.97 13.46
N ASN A 63 -3.52 7.06 14.35
CA ASN A 63 -3.03 6.97 15.72
C ASN A 63 -1.94 5.89 15.91
N GLN A 64 -1.48 5.31 14.82
CA GLN A 64 -0.40 4.31 14.88
C GLN A 64 0.95 5.00 15.02
N GLU A 65 1.86 4.38 15.78
CA GLU A 65 3.23 4.89 15.95
C GLU A 65 3.92 5.04 14.58
N GLY A 66 4.55 6.18 14.34
CA GLY A 66 5.21 6.50 13.06
C GLY A 66 4.26 6.88 11.93
N GLU A 67 2.95 6.80 12.12
CA GLU A 67 1.94 7.20 11.14
C GLU A 67 1.14 8.41 11.65
N GLY A 68 0.49 9.12 10.75
CA GLY A 68 -0.25 10.34 11.09
C GLY A 68 0.61 11.61 11.03
N LEU A 69 -0.01 12.73 10.72
CA LEU A 69 0.66 14.02 10.65
C LEU A 69 0.91 14.63 12.02
N GLN A 70 0.11 14.26 13.02
CA GLN A 70 0.18 14.82 14.37
C GLN A 70 -0.09 13.76 15.43
N GLY A 71 0.57 13.90 16.57
CA GLY A 71 0.20 13.24 17.81
C GLY A 71 0.69 11.81 18.00
N THR A 72 1.38 11.23 17.07
CA THR A 72 2.01 9.92 17.25
C THR A 72 3.52 10.05 17.44
N CYS A 73 4.05 9.26 18.35
CA CYS A 73 5.48 9.19 18.63
C CYS A 73 6.25 8.71 17.40
N ARG A 74 7.41 9.29 17.15
CA ARG A 74 8.32 8.93 16.04
C ARG A 74 7.73 9.13 14.64
N GLY A 75 6.70 9.98 14.56
CA GLY A 75 6.03 10.33 13.31
C GLY A 75 6.54 11.60 12.66
N VAL A 76 5.77 12.07 11.67
CA VAL A 76 6.09 13.28 10.89
C VAL A 76 6.28 14.50 11.80
N TYR A 77 5.45 14.65 12.82
CA TYR A 77 5.53 15.78 13.75
C TYR A 77 6.86 15.81 14.49
N ASP A 78 7.29 14.68 15.03
CA ASP A 78 8.56 14.60 15.78
C ASP A 78 9.76 14.90 14.89
N TYR A 79 9.79 14.34 13.66
CA TYR A 79 10.85 14.67 12.70
C TYR A 79 10.85 16.14 12.31
N ASN A 80 9.69 16.75 12.07
CA ASN A 80 9.63 18.17 11.73
C ASN A 80 10.02 19.08 12.89
N THR A 81 9.70 18.72 14.13
CA THR A 81 9.94 19.56 15.30
C THR A 81 11.34 19.38 15.86
N LEU A 82 11.78 18.11 16.03
CA LEU A 82 13.06 17.82 16.71
C LEU A 82 14.29 17.96 15.80
N THR A 83 14.09 18.04 14.49
CA THR A 83 15.18 18.34 13.55
C THR A 83 15.41 19.84 13.36
N THR A 84 14.66 20.67 14.08
CA THR A 84 14.77 22.11 14.08
C THR A 84 15.30 22.61 15.42
N ASP A 85 15.41 23.92 15.58
CA ASP A 85 15.75 24.58 16.86
C ASP A 85 14.52 24.88 17.74
N GLU A 86 13.33 24.39 17.34
CA GLU A 86 12.10 24.60 18.10
C GLU A 86 12.06 23.83 19.42
N ALA A 87 12.50 22.57 19.39
CA ALA A 87 12.41 21.70 20.57
C ALA A 87 13.53 20.64 20.61
N ILE A 88 13.82 20.22 21.83
CA ILE A 88 14.74 19.10 22.10
C ILE A 88 14.13 18.20 23.17
N VAL A 89 14.31 16.90 23.01
CA VAL A 89 14.01 15.92 24.05
C VAL A 89 15.29 15.64 24.85
N PRO A 90 15.42 16.19 26.09
CA PRO A 90 16.61 16.01 26.89
C PRO A 90 16.65 14.62 27.52
N ILE A 91 17.84 14.05 27.66
CA ILE A 91 18.06 12.83 28.43
C ILE A 91 17.87 13.18 29.92
N ARG A 92 16.98 12.45 30.59
CA ARG A 92 16.68 12.62 32.02
C ARG A 92 17.06 11.35 32.79
N GLY A 93 18.26 11.31 33.28
CA GLY A 93 18.80 10.11 33.94
C GLY A 93 18.88 8.93 32.96
N GLY A 94 18.23 7.81 33.28
CA GLY A 94 18.12 6.67 32.37
C GLY A 94 16.91 6.71 31.42
N ASN A 95 16.05 7.74 31.55
CA ASN A 95 14.83 7.87 30.78
C ASN A 95 15.03 8.76 29.53
N TRP A 96 14.21 8.55 28.52
CA TRP A 96 14.20 9.33 27.26
C TRP A 96 15.48 9.20 26.42
N TYR A 97 16.31 8.20 26.70
CA TYR A 97 17.47 7.95 25.88
C TYR A 97 17.09 7.28 24.55
N ASP A 98 16.22 6.27 24.60
CA ASP A 98 15.69 5.52 23.44
C ASP A 98 16.77 5.18 22.40
N GLY A 99 17.91 4.67 22.85
CA GLY A 99 19.05 4.39 21.98
C GLY A 99 19.72 5.63 21.33
N GLY A 100 19.39 6.84 21.83
CA GLY A 100 19.87 8.10 21.26
C GLY A 100 18.99 8.65 20.15
N LEU A 101 17.80 8.09 19.90
CA LEU A 101 16.90 8.47 18.81
C LEU A 101 16.63 9.98 18.77
N TRP A 102 16.15 10.54 19.87
CA TRP A 102 15.79 11.95 19.97
C TRP A 102 16.97 12.89 19.79
N GLN A 103 18.11 12.50 20.35
CA GLN A 103 19.35 13.25 20.22
C GLN A 103 19.87 13.19 18.77
N ASN A 104 19.79 12.03 18.14
CA ASN A 104 20.18 11.87 16.74
C ASN A 104 19.30 12.68 15.79
N MET A 105 17.98 12.80 16.08
CA MET A 105 17.09 13.69 15.35
C MET A 105 17.56 15.14 15.43
N TYR A 106 17.79 15.63 16.64
CA TYR A 106 18.24 17.01 16.88
C TYR A 106 19.60 17.31 16.27
N GLU A 107 20.53 16.36 16.34
CA GLU A 107 21.88 16.49 15.80
C GLU A 107 21.99 16.16 14.31
N HIS A 108 20.89 15.85 13.64
CA HIS A 108 20.84 15.44 12.23
C HIS A 108 21.70 14.22 11.91
N LYS A 109 21.76 13.24 12.80
CA LYS A 109 22.60 12.04 12.69
C LYS A 109 21.85 10.79 12.22
N TRP A 110 20.73 10.95 11.56
CA TRP A 110 20.00 9.83 10.93
C TRP A 110 20.74 9.30 9.71
N THR A 111 20.44 8.05 9.38
CA THR A 111 20.97 7.38 8.19
C THR A 111 19.84 6.76 7.37
N ALA A 112 20.14 6.32 6.16
CA ALA A 112 19.18 5.61 5.30
C ALA A 112 18.69 4.26 5.88
N THR A 113 19.34 3.76 6.91
CA THR A 113 18.97 2.52 7.61
C THR A 113 18.13 2.77 8.87
N ASP A 114 17.82 4.01 9.16
CA ASP A 114 16.96 4.40 10.29
C ASP A 114 15.53 3.94 10.04
N THR A 115 15.03 3.07 10.91
CA THR A 115 13.72 2.45 10.76
C THR A 115 12.58 3.45 10.94
N ASP A 116 12.70 4.40 11.87
CA ASP A 116 11.65 5.37 12.15
C ASP A 116 11.57 6.39 11.00
N LEU A 117 12.70 6.85 10.47
CA LEU A 117 12.73 7.70 9.28
C LEU A 117 12.15 6.98 8.06
N TYR A 118 12.47 5.70 7.88
CA TYR A 118 11.90 4.89 6.80
C TYR A 118 10.37 4.74 6.94
N ASN A 119 9.85 4.56 8.14
CA ASN A 119 8.41 4.47 8.38
C ASN A 119 7.70 5.79 8.08
N VAL A 120 8.27 6.93 8.48
CA VAL A 120 7.75 8.27 8.11
C VAL A 120 7.74 8.47 6.60
N TRP A 121 8.84 8.13 5.92
CA TRP A 121 8.92 8.17 4.47
C TRP A 121 7.83 7.32 3.80
N LYS A 122 7.70 6.08 4.22
CA LYS A 122 6.68 5.15 3.71
C LYS A 122 5.26 5.66 3.94
N TYR A 123 5.00 6.24 5.12
CA TYR A 123 3.71 6.84 5.45
C TYR A 123 3.38 8.01 4.51
N LEU A 124 4.30 8.94 4.31
CA LEU A 124 4.08 10.09 3.43
C LEU A 124 3.80 9.67 1.98
N TYR A 125 4.57 8.71 1.46
CA TYR A 125 4.32 8.17 0.12
C TYR A 125 2.98 7.46 0.01
N LYS A 126 2.56 6.74 1.04
CA LYS A 126 1.25 6.11 1.08
C LYS A 126 0.13 7.15 1.07
N VAL A 127 0.26 8.26 1.79
CA VAL A 127 -0.69 9.38 1.72
C VAL A 127 -0.80 9.93 0.31
N ILE A 128 0.34 10.14 -0.38
CA ILE A 128 0.36 10.61 -1.77
C ILE A 128 -0.39 9.65 -2.69
N VAL A 129 -0.10 8.35 -2.61
CA VAL A 129 -0.75 7.32 -3.44
C VAL A 129 -2.25 7.28 -3.19
N LEU A 130 -2.68 7.28 -1.92
CA LEU A 130 -4.10 7.28 -1.56
C LEU A 130 -4.81 8.56 -2.06
N SER A 131 -4.16 9.72 -1.93
CA SER A 131 -4.71 10.99 -2.41
C SER A 131 -4.88 11.00 -3.93
N THR A 132 -3.90 10.48 -4.67
CA THR A 132 -3.97 10.37 -6.12
C THR A 132 -5.10 9.43 -6.54
N GLY A 133 -5.20 8.24 -5.93
CA GLY A 133 -6.28 7.30 -6.20
C GLY A 133 -7.66 7.85 -5.85
N SER A 134 -7.77 8.65 -4.79
CA SER A 134 -9.02 9.33 -4.44
C SER A 134 -9.43 10.36 -5.51
N LEU A 135 -8.50 11.12 -6.04
CA LEU A 135 -8.76 12.07 -7.13
C LEU A 135 -9.21 11.37 -8.40
N GLU A 136 -8.51 10.30 -8.82
CA GLU A 136 -8.88 9.50 -9.98
C GLU A 136 -10.26 8.83 -9.87
N THR A 137 -10.73 8.59 -8.64
CA THR A 137 -12.05 7.98 -8.38
C THR A 137 -13.18 9.01 -8.40
N ILE A 138 -12.89 10.28 -8.12
CA ILE A 138 -13.88 11.36 -8.04
C ILE A 138 -14.09 12.03 -9.41
N ASP A 139 -13.09 12.04 -10.27
CA ASP A 139 -13.16 12.57 -11.65
C ASP A 139 -13.95 11.65 -12.60
#